data_00ebcf4ea2ebe00291dd47aeb8b995ed
#
_entry.id   00ebcf4ea2ebe00291dd47aeb8b995ed
#
_cell.length_a   1.000
_cell.length_b   1.000
_cell.length_c   1.000
_cell.angle_alpha   90.00
_cell.angle_beta   90.00
_cell.angle_gamma   90.00
#
_symmetry.space_group_name_H-M   'P 1'
#
loop_
_entity.id
_entity.type
_entity.pdbx_description
1 polymer ?
#
loop_
_entity_poly.entity_id
_entity_poly.type
_entity_poly.pdbx_seq_one_letter_code
_entity_poly.pdbx_strand_id
1 'polypeptide(L)'
;MRIATFNVQHGLGPDGRVDNHRLADAVAALDADVVGLQEVDLRQARSGGADQARLCAEAMGAADHRFRPALAGPFRYPGVRRRARRAERPDVPGYGIALLSRHPVRSWHTVLLPPATPWVWGRVQLGTDEPRVALAAVVEAPSGPLTVVCTHLSVYRFPTVTWAGGIARRTVGYRRGTPGERHAERQVDHLRRRLAGLPRPLVLLGDFNLRGSVPADRTGWRPLATDDTFPRHDPRFQIDHVLWDGGADAGPPEAVGRAVDTGVSDHRALVVDLSFTQPAG
;
A
#
# COMPACT_ATOMS: atom_id res chain seq x y z
N MET A 1 -7.15 19.14 -3.37
CA MET A 1 -7.25 17.90 -2.55
C MET A 1 -5.89 17.24 -2.51
N ARG A 2 -5.40 16.86 -1.34
CA ARG A 2 -4.11 16.17 -1.18
C ARG A 2 -4.33 14.70 -0.86
N ILE A 3 -3.69 13.82 -1.61
CA ILE A 3 -3.70 12.37 -1.35
C ILE A 3 -2.28 11.86 -1.14
N ALA A 4 -2.13 10.79 -0.36
CA ALA A 4 -0.82 10.20 -0.11
C ALA A 4 -0.89 8.68 -0.09
N THR A 5 0.23 8.03 -0.45
CA THR A 5 0.49 6.62 -0.19
C THR A 5 1.78 6.48 0.59
N PHE A 6 1.79 5.58 1.58
CA PHE A 6 2.94 5.37 2.42
C PHE A 6 3.03 3.92 2.92
N ASN A 7 4.06 3.20 2.50
CA ASN A 7 4.43 1.94 3.13
C ASN A 7 5.12 2.25 4.45
N VAL A 8 4.46 1.95 5.56
CA VAL A 8 4.88 2.38 6.91
C VAL A 8 5.83 1.41 7.60
N GLN A 9 6.11 0.24 6.98
CA GLN A 9 6.96 -0.80 7.57
C GLN A 9 6.64 -1.04 9.05
N HIS A 10 5.33 -1.16 9.39
CA HIS A 10 4.80 -1.32 10.76
C HIS A 10 5.35 -0.30 11.78
N GLY A 11 5.74 0.90 11.36
CA GLY A 11 6.29 1.94 12.23
C GLY A 11 7.75 1.75 12.62
N LEU A 12 8.50 0.91 11.89
CA LEU A 12 9.93 0.70 12.12
C LEU A 12 10.72 1.94 11.69
N GLY A 13 11.42 2.53 12.62
CA GLY A 13 12.30 3.65 12.36
C GLY A 13 13.71 3.25 11.97
N PRO A 14 14.53 4.21 11.53
CA PRO A 14 15.95 3.98 11.19
C PRO A 14 16.79 3.55 12.38
N ASP A 15 16.32 3.80 13.60
CA ASP A 15 16.89 3.33 14.86
C ASP A 15 16.62 1.85 15.18
N GLY A 16 15.90 1.16 14.28
CA GLY A 16 15.48 -0.23 14.46
C GLY A 16 14.36 -0.43 15.49
N ARG A 17 13.71 0.64 15.94
CA ARG A 17 12.60 0.59 16.90
C ARG A 17 11.27 0.85 16.23
N VAL A 18 10.26 0.08 16.63
CA VAL A 18 8.86 0.37 16.26
C VAL A 18 8.31 1.40 17.24
N ASP A 19 7.84 2.53 16.70
CA ASP A 19 7.27 3.63 17.46
C ASP A 19 5.97 4.10 16.81
N ASN A 20 4.85 3.81 17.49
CA ASN A 20 3.52 4.11 16.96
C ASN A 20 3.17 5.61 17.03
N HIS A 21 3.73 6.36 17.99
CA HIS A 21 3.51 7.80 18.09
C HIS A 21 4.25 8.51 16.95
N ARG A 22 5.53 8.19 16.76
CA ARG A 22 6.31 8.71 15.64
C ARG A 22 5.65 8.39 14.28
N LEU A 23 5.07 7.17 14.13
CA LEU A 23 4.32 6.80 12.95
C LEU A 23 3.08 7.69 12.76
N ALA A 24 2.28 7.86 13.80
CA ALA A 24 1.06 8.67 13.77
C ALA A 24 1.36 10.13 13.44
N ASP A 25 2.39 10.71 14.07
CA ASP A 25 2.86 12.08 13.81
C ASP A 25 3.35 12.23 12.37
N ALA A 26 4.10 11.26 11.86
CA ALA A 26 4.57 11.25 10.47
C ALA A 26 3.42 11.23 9.47
N VAL A 27 2.37 10.44 9.71
CA VAL A 27 1.17 10.40 8.86
C VAL A 27 0.40 11.72 8.94
N ALA A 28 0.22 12.29 10.14
CA ALA A 28 -0.43 13.58 10.33
C ALA A 28 0.31 14.71 9.61
N ALA A 29 1.65 14.70 9.65
CA ALA A 29 2.50 15.71 9.01
C ALA A 29 2.44 15.69 7.46
N LEU A 30 1.94 14.63 6.83
CA LEU A 30 1.67 14.62 5.37
C LEU A 30 0.57 15.61 4.99
N ASP A 31 -0.27 16.02 5.97
CA ASP A 31 -1.40 16.91 5.81
C ASP A 31 -2.28 16.54 4.61
N ALA A 32 -2.54 15.25 4.45
CA ALA A 32 -3.31 14.72 3.33
C ALA A 32 -4.79 14.54 3.70
N ASP A 33 -5.67 14.74 2.71
CA ASP A 33 -7.11 14.48 2.83
C ASP A 33 -7.43 13.00 2.85
N VAL A 34 -6.68 12.21 2.06
CA VAL A 34 -6.80 10.74 2.03
C VAL A 34 -5.41 10.13 2.02
N VAL A 35 -5.20 9.11 2.88
CA VAL A 35 -3.93 8.38 2.99
C VAL A 35 -4.16 6.88 2.84
N GLY A 36 -3.43 6.25 1.90
CA GLY A 36 -3.31 4.81 1.81
C GLY A 36 -2.04 4.33 2.49
N LEU A 37 -2.18 3.47 3.49
CA LEU A 37 -1.07 2.89 4.23
C LEU A 37 -0.86 1.42 3.87
N GLN A 38 0.40 0.99 3.72
CA GLN A 38 0.78 -0.39 3.52
C GLN A 38 1.66 -0.85 4.70
N GLU A 39 1.73 -2.15 4.90
CA GLU A 39 2.48 -2.79 6.00
C GLU A 39 2.01 -2.39 7.40
N VAL A 40 0.72 -2.18 7.57
CA VAL A 40 0.09 -1.77 8.82
C VAL A 40 -0.14 -2.98 9.73
N ASP A 41 0.21 -2.85 11.01
CA ASP A 41 -0.05 -3.84 12.05
C ASP A 41 -1.37 -3.54 12.79
N LEU A 42 -2.11 -4.60 13.08
CA LEU A 42 -3.19 -4.64 14.06
C LEU A 42 -2.85 -5.66 15.14
N ARG A 43 -2.76 -5.23 16.40
CA ARG A 43 -2.53 -6.10 17.58
C ARG A 43 -1.30 -7.02 17.46
N GLN A 44 -0.28 -6.65 16.71
CA GLN A 44 0.96 -7.41 16.64
C GLN A 44 1.87 -7.11 17.83
N ALA A 45 2.51 -8.15 18.38
CA ALA A 45 3.39 -7.99 19.53
C ALA A 45 4.59 -7.07 19.23
N ARG A 46 5.11 -7.07 17.98
CA ARG A 46 6.23 -6.24 17.56
C ARG A 46 5.91 -4.74 17.56
N SER A 47 4.64 -4.39 17.44
CA SER A 47 4.12 -3.01 17.52
C SER A 47 3.38 -2.74 18.83
N GLY A 48 3.68 -3.50 19.91
CA GLY A 48 3.09 -3.28 21.23
C GLY A 48 1.59 -3.56 21.32
N GLY A 49 1.03 -4.36 20.39
CA GLY A 49 -0.41 -4.67 20.37
C GLY A 49 -1.28 -3.53 19.84
N ALA A 50 -0.70 -2.51 19.23
CA ALA A 50 -1.41 -1.32 18.75
C ALA A 50 -2.35 -1.63 17.56
N ASP A 51 -3.34 -0.77 17.40
CA ASP A 51 -4.11 -0.56 16.18
C ASP A 51 -3.51 0.65 15.45
N GLN A 52 -2.51 0.39 14.59
CA GLN A 52 -1.78 1.46 13.92
C GLN A 52 -2.66 2.27 12.97
N ALA A 53 -3.64 1.64 12.31
CA ALA A 53 -4.55 2.34 11.43
C ALA A 53 -5.41 3.36 12.20
N ARG A 54 -5.94 2.97 13.37
CA ARG A 54 -6.71 3.86 14.23
C ARG A 54 -5.87 5.00 14.77
N LEU A 55 -4.65 4.73 15.26
CA LEU A 55 -3.76 5.77 15.78
C LEU A 55 -3.42 6.82 14.70
N CYS A 56 -3.10 6.37 13.48
CA CYS A 56 -2.84 7.29 12.37
C CYS A 56 -4.10 8.08 11.97
N ALA A 57 -5.27 7.45 11.98
CA ALA A 57 -6.54 8.10 11.66
C ALA A 57 -6.88 9.19 12.69
N GLU A 58 -6.71 8.92 13.98
CA GLU A 58 -6.91 9.89 15.05
C GLU A 58 -5.95 11.08 14.91
N ALA A 59 -4.65 10.82 14.68
CA ALA A 59 -3.64 11.86 14.56
C ALA A 59 -3.84 12.78 13.35
N MET A 60 -4.31 12.26 12.21
CA MET A 60 -4.60 13.09 11.04
C MET A 60 -5.98 13.76 11.04
N GLY A 61 -6.83 13.46 12.04
CA GLY A 61 -8.21 13.94 12.10
C GLY A 61 -9.11 13.33 11.04
N ALA A 62 -8.95 12.02 10.74
CA ALA A 62 -9.77 11.32 9.76
C ALA A 62 -11.22 11.20 10.23
N ALA A 63 -12.18 11.51 9.33
CA ALA A 63 -13.60 11.28 9.55
C ALA A 63 -13.97 9.80 9.42
N ASP A 64 -13.28 9.10 8.52
CA ASP A 64 -13.45 7.67 8.27
C ASP A 64 -12.10 6.98 8.08
N HIS A 65 -12.02 5.72 8.53
CA HIS A 65 -10.88 4.86 8.24
C HIS A 65 -11.27 3.40 8.20
N ARG A 66 -10.49 2.60 7.49
CA ARG A 66 -10.64 1.15 7.49
C ARG A 66 -9.30 0.46 7.35
N PHE A 67 -9.03 -0.47 8.26
CA PHE A 67 -7.95 -1.45 8.14
C PHE A 67 -8.45 -2.71 7.43
N ARG A 68 -7.65 -3.23 6.48
CA ARG A 68 -7.92 -4.51 5.83
C ARG A 68 -6.73 -5.43 5.97
N PRO A 69 -6.82 -6.49 6.80
CA PRO A 69 -5.75 -7.46 6.90
C PRO A 69 -5.63 -8.29 5.62
N ALA A 70 -4.40 -8.48 5.18
CA ALA A 70 -4.01 -9.47 4.19
C ALA A 70 -3.65 -10.80 4.88
N LEU A 71 -2.95 -10.69 6.02
CA LEU A 71 -2.58 -11.79 6.90
C LEU A 71 -3.29 -11.67 8.25
N ALA A 72 -3.69 -12.81 8.79
CA ALA A 72 -4.23 -12.97 10.14
C ALA A 72 -3.38 -13.96 10.94
N GLY A 73 -3.18 -13.62 12.22
CA GLY A 73 -2.33 -14.36 13.16
C GLY A 73 -1.07 -13.57 13.54
N PRO A 74 -0.41 -13.98 14.65
CA PRO A 74 0.74 -13.26 15.18
C PRO A 74 1.99 -13.41 14.32
N PHE A 75 2.80 -12.35 14.26
CA PHE A 75 4.16 -12.36 13.69
C PHE A 75 5.14 -12.96 14.70
N ARG A 76 4.97 -14.24 15.05
CA ARG A 76 5.88 -15.00 15.90
C ARG A 76 6.37 -16.23 15.16
N TYR A 77 7.63 -16.58 15.34
CA TYR A 77 8.14 -17.86 14.88
C TYR A 77 8.12 -18.85 16.07
N PRO A 78 7.56 -20.03 15.91
CA PRO A 78 6.74 -20.55 14.80
C PRO A 78 5.27 -20.09 14.94
N GLY A 79 4.89 -19.05 14.23
CA GLY A 79 3.50 -18.53 14.26
C GLY A 79 2.68 -19.08 13.10
N VAL A 80 1.46 -19.48 13.37
CA VAL A 80 0.53 -19.89 12.31
C VAL A 80 -0.12 -18.63 11.71
N ARG A 81 0.52 -18.08 10.68
CA ARG A 81 -0.08 -17.02 9.87
C ARG A 81 -0.90 -17.65 8.74
N ARG A 82 -2.04 -17.10 8.49
CA ARG A 82 -2.93 -17.52 7.41
C ARG A 82 -3.41 -16.31 6.61
N ARG A 83 -3.93 -16.54 5.42
CA ARG A 83 -4.67 -15.52 4.69
C ARG A 83 -5.84 -15.05 5.54
N ALA A 84 -6.03 -13.72 5.63
CA ALA A 84 -7.15 -13.16 6.35
C ALA A 84 -8.47 -13.51 5.66
N ARG A 85 -9.52 -13.79 6.44
CA ARG A 85 -10.87 -14.03 5.94
C ARG A 85 -11.50 -12.72 5.47
N ARG A 86 -12.55 -12.79 4.64
CA ARG A 86 -13.27 -11.61 4.19
C ARG A 86 -13.87 -10.82 5.36
N ALA A 87 -14.44 -11.53 6.33
CA ALA A 87 -14.88 -10.99 7.62
C ALA A 87 -13.94 -11.53 8.71
N GLU A 88 -12.77 -10.93 8.86
CA GLU A 88 -11.83 -11.31 9.92
C GLU A 88 -12.30 -10.72 11.24
N ARG A 89 -12.10 -11.47 12.32
CA ARG A 89 -12.46 -11.03 13.66
C ARG A 89 -11.52 -9.90 14.11
N PRO A 90 -12.03 -8.85 14.77
CA PRO A 90 -11.24 -7.69 15.17
C PRO A 90 -10.24 -7.97 16.30
N ASP A 91 -10.41 -9.09 17.02
CA ASP A 91 -9.52 -9.54 18.08
C ASP A 91 -8.30 -10.37 17.58
N VAL A 92 -8.32 -10.77 16.31
CA VAL A 92 -7.21 -11.53 15.70
C VAL A 92 -6.12 -10.55 15.23
N PRO A 93 -4.84 -10.76 15.66
CA PRO A 93 -3.74 -9.98 15.14
C PRO A 93 -3.70 -10.00 13.62
N GLY A 94 -3.52 -8.84 13.01
CA GLY A 94 -3.54 -8.66 11.56
C GLY A 94 -2.32 -7.89 11.05
N TYR A 95 -2.07 -8.04 9.74
CA TYR A 95 -1.11 -7.26 8.99
C TYR A 95 -1.67 -7.02 7.59
N GLY A 96 -1.64 -5.78 7.14
CA GLY A 96 -2.28 -5.45 5.87
C GLY A 96 -2.13 -4.01 5.45
N ILE A 97 -3.23 -3.46 4.93
CA ILE A 97 -3.33 -2.09 4.42
C ILE A 97 -4.43 -1.32 5.13
N ALA A 98 -4.34 0.02 5.08
CA ALA A 98 -5.41 0.89 5.56
C ALA A 98 -5.67 2.03 4.58
N LEU A 99 -6.91 2.52 4.58
CA LEU A 99 -7.29 3.80 4.00
C LEU A 99 -7.86 4.68 5.10
N LEU A 100 -7.39 5.92 5.16
CA LEU A 100 -7.80 6.96 6.09
C LEU A 100 -8.30 8.14 5.27
N SER A 101 -9.40 8.77 5.67
CA SER A 101 -10.00 9.90 4.95
C SER A 101 -10.51 10.97 5.90
N ARG A 102 -10.14 12.24 5.67
CA ARG A 102 -10.74 13.41 6.35
C ARG A 102 -12.17 13.68 5.86
N HIS A 103 -12.55 13.11 4.72
CA HIS A 103 -13.89 13.22 4.17
C HIS A 103 -14.71 11.96 4.44
N PRO A 104 -16.06 12.05 4.55
CA PRO A 104 -16.91 10.90 4.72
C PRO A 104 -16.74 9.88 3.59
N VAL A 105 -16.88 8.59 3.92
CA VAL A 105 -16.80 7.50 2.96
C VAL A 105 -18.19 6.89 2.76
N ARG A 106 -18.72 7.00 1.53
CA ARG A 106 -20.02 6.45 1.14
C ARG A 106 -20.06 4.92 1.14
N SER A 107 -18.99 4.31 0.63
CA SER A 107 -18.91 2.85 0.52
C SER A 107 -17.48 2.33 0.51
N TRP A 108 -17.34 1.08 0.97
CA TRP A 108 -16.08 0.36 1.04
C TRP A 108 -16.13 -0.93 0.24
N HIS A 109 -15.08 -1.20 -0.55
CA HIS A 109 -14.97 -2.43 -1.33
C HIS A 109 -13.61 -3.10 -1.06
N THR A 110 -13.58 -4.42 -1.05
CA THR A 110 -12.34 -5.20 -0.88
C THR A 110 -12.13 -6.09 -2.10
N VAL A 111 -10.92 -6.05 -2.66
CA VAL A 111 -10.48 -6.94 -3.72
C VAL A 111 -9.40 -7.86 -3.17
N LEU A 112 -9.64 -9.17 -3.18
CA LEU A 112 -8.62 -10.17 -2.87
C LEU A 112 -7.76 -10.38 -4.11
N LEU A 113 -6.44 -10.24 -3.95
CA LEU A 113 -5.53 -10.44 -5.07
C LEU A 113 -5.16 -11.92 -5.23
N PRO A 114 -4.85 -12.37 -6.46
CA PRO A 114 -4.38 -13.72 -6.69
C PRO A 114 -3.13 -14.00 -5.83
N PRO A 115 -3.06 -15.16 -5.17
CA PRO A 115 -1.84 -15.55 -4.44
C PRO A 115 -0.72 -15.84 -5.43
N ALA A 116 0.53 -15.61 -5.01
CA ALA A 116 1.67 -16.12 -5.75
C ALA A 116 1.64 -17.64 -5.74
N THR A 117 2.03 -18.24 -6.85
CA THR A 117 2.21 -19.70 -6.92
C THR A 117 3.41 -20.07 -6.02
N PRO A 118 3.25 -21.01 -5.07
CA PRO A 118 4.37 -21.45 -4.26
C PRO A 118 5.48 -21.99 -5.14
N TRP A 119 6.72 -21.61 -4.86
CA TRP A 119 7.85 -22.24 -5.52
C TRP A 119 8.12 -23.57 -4.83
N VAL A 120 7.91 -24.69 -5.53
CA VAL A 120 8.06 -26.03 -4.99
C VAL A 120 9.23 -26.70 -5.69
N TRP A 121 10.25 -27.11 -4.93
CA TRP A 121 11.29 -28.00 -5.41
C TRP A 121 11.12 -29.38 -4.75
N GLY A 122 10.62 -30.33 -5.51
CA GLY A 122 10.23 -31.64 -4.99
C GLY A 122 9.09 -31.51 -3.95
N ARG A 123 9.34 -31.95 -2.72
CA ARG A 123 8.40 -31.83 -1.60
C ARG A 123 8.65 -30.61 -0.69
N VAL A 124 9.64 -29.76 -1.02
CA VAL A 124 10.03 -28.61 -0.20
C VAL A 124 9.47 -27.34 -0.83
N GLN A 125 8.64 -26.63 -0.09
CA GLN A 125 8.12 -25.33 -0.48
C GLN A 125 9.17 -24.25 -0.18
N LEU A 126 9.84 -23.74 -1.23
CA LEU A 126 10.93 -22.78 -1.15
C LEU A 126 10.47 -21.34 -1.30
N GLY A 127 9.53 -20.91 -0.56
CA GLY A 127 9.08 -19.51 -0.51
C GLY A 127 7.61 -19.36 -0.82
N THR A 128 6.97 -18.58 -0.01
CA THR A 128 5.61 -18.10 -0.21
C THR A 128 5.65 -16.59 -0.19
N ASP A 129 5.02 -15.98 -1.18
CA ASP A 129 4.66 -14.59 -1.06
C ASP A 129 3.47 -14.46 -0.10
N GLU A 130 3.38 -13.30 0.54
CA GLU A 130 2.29 -13.00 1.43
C GLU A 130 1.00 -12.77 0.64
N PRO A 131 -0.18 -13.17 1.15
CA PRO A 131 -1.46 -12.78 0.58
C PRO A 131 -1.55 -11.27 0.46
N ARG A 132 -2.13 -10.80 -0.66
CA ARG A 132 -2.28 -9.39 -0.96
C ARG A 132 -3.76 -9.04 -1.16
N VAL A 133 -4.09 -7.78 -0.85
CA VAL A 133 -5.44 -7.25 -0.96
C VAL A 133 -5.39 -5.82 -1.49
N ALA A 134 -6.53 -5.36 -2.02
CA ALA A 134 -6.79 -3.94 -2.22
C ALA A 134 -8.06 -3.54 -1.47
N LEU A 135 -8.06 -2.31 -0.97
CA LEU A 135 -9.18 -1.69 -0.28
C LEU A 135 -9.57 -0.43 -1.03
N ALA A 136 -10.81 -0.32 -1.45
CA ALA A 136 -11.36 0.85 -2.12
C ALA A 136 -12.39 1.54 -1.23
N ALA A 137 -12.37 2.87 -1.27
CA ALA A 137 -13.32 3.77 -0.63
C ALA A 137 -13.91 4.72 -1.68
N VAL A 138 -15.22 4.93 -1.69
CA VAL A 138 -15.85 6.03 -2.41
C VAL A 138 -15.96 7.19 -1.44
N VAL A 139 -15.08 8.18 -1.60
CA VAL A 139 -14.90 9.34 -0.73
C VAL A 139 -15.76 10.50 -1.23
N GLU A 140 -16.48 11.19 -0.34
CA GLU A 140 -17.21 12.42 -0.63
C GLU A 140 -16.25 13.62 -0.63
N ALA A 141 -15.48 13.75 -1.68
CA ALA A 141 -14.54 14.85 -1.81
C ALA A 141 -15.24 16.18 -2.17
N PRO A 142 -14.66 17.35 -1.86
CA PRO A 142 -15.26 18.65 -2.21
C PRO A 142 -15.54 18.86 -3.69
N SER A 143 -14.76 18.20 -4.56
CA SER A 143 -14.93 18.21 -6.02
C SER A 143 -15.93 17.16 -6.54
N GLY A 144 -16.62 16.45 -5.68
CA GLY A 144 -17.50 15.33 -5.98
C GLY A 144 -16.93 13.98 -5.56
N PRO A 145 -17.71 12.89 -5.72
CA PRO A 145 -17.28 11.57 -5.29
C PRO A 145 -16.00 11.12 -6.01
N LEU A 146 -15.02 10.64 -5.24
CA LEU A 146 -13.76 10.10 -5.73
C LEU A 146 -13.57 8.67 -5.18
N THR A 147 -13.34 7.72 -6.06
CA THR A 147 -12.93 6.37 -5.63
C THR A 147 -11.43 6.35 -5.38
N VAL A 148 -11.01 6.06 -4.14
CA VAL A 148 -9.59 5.87 -3.80
C VAL A 148 -9.34 4.42 -3.44
N VAL A 149 -8.34 3.81 -4.06
CA VAL A 149 -7.99 2.40 -3.89
C VAL A 149 -6.56 2.29 -3.38
N CYS A 150 -6.39 1.69 -2.20
CA CYS A 150 -5.07 1.35 -1.66
C CYS A 150 -4.75 -0.11 -1.92
N THR A 151 -3.51 -0.39 -2.31
CA THR A 151 -3.01 -1.74 -2.51
C THR A 151 -1.56 -1.90 -2.02
N HIS A 152 -1.16 -3.16 -1.81
CA HIS A 152 0.24 -3.55 -1.66
C HIS A 152 0.45 -4.83 -2.45
N LEU A 153 1.24 -4.76 -3.53
CA LEU A 153 1.44 -5.89 -4.43
C LEU A 153 2.60 -6.77 -3.97
N SER A 154 2.68 -7.91 -4.61
CA SER A 154 3.66 -8.94 -4.29
C SER A 154 5.09 -8.50 -4.59
N VAL A 155 5.99 -8.83 -3.67
CA VAL A 155 7.43 -8.74 -3.86
C VAL A 155 8.04 -10.12 -3.78
N TYR A 156 8.88 -10.48 -4.72
CA TYR A 156 9.60 -11.75 -4.65
C TYR A 156 10.86 -11.59 -3.81
N ARG A 157 10.85 -12.18 -2.62
CA ARG A 157 12.04 -12.25 -1.75
C ARG A 157 12.71 -13.60 -1.94
N PHE A 158 13.86 -13.62 -2.60
CA PHE A 158 14.71 -14.80 -2.59
C PHE A 158 15.32 -14.99 -1.20
N PRO A 159 15.26 -16.20 -0.62
CA PRO A 159 16.14 -16.52 0.50
C PRO A 159 17.57 -16.60 -0.07
N THR A 160 18.40 -15.59 0.17
CA THR A 160 19.83 -15.72 -0.05
C THR A 160 20.42 -16.55 1.07
N VAL A 161 20.73 -17.81 0.79
CA VAL A 161 21.55 -18.64 1.66
C VAL A 161 23.01 -18.19 1.47
N THR A 162 23.51 -17.38 2.39
CA THR A 162 24.96 -17.14 2.46
C THR A 162 25.60 -18.23 3.30
N TRP A 163 26.46 -19.01 2.68
CA TRP A 163 27.32 -19.99 3.33
C TRP A 163 28.45 -19.29 4.07
N ALA A 164 28.18 -18.70 5.19
CA ALA A 164 29.15 -18.26 6.18
C ALA A 164 28.37 -17.79 7.41
N GLY A 165 28.09 -18.65 8.35
CA GLY A 165 27.87 -18.42 9.80
C GLY A 165 27.15 -17.17 10.29
N GLY A 166 26.43 -16.42 9.45
CA GLY A 166 25.77 -15.16 9.76
C GLY A 166 24.37 -15.09 9.19
N ILE A 167 23.50 -14.44 9.92
CA ILE A 167 22.08 -14.19 9.65
C ILE A 167 21.89 -13.73 8.20
N ALA A 168 21.14 -14.51 7.41
CA ALA A 168 20.80 -14.19 6.04
C ALA A 168 20.04 -12.85 6.00
N ARG A 169 20.69 -11.76 5.56
CA ARG A 169 20.01 -10.52 5.21
C ARG A 169 19.12 -10.80 4.00
N ARG A 170 17.82 -10.64 4.15
CA ARG A 170 16.87 -10.71 3.06
C ARG A 170 17.10 -9.52 2.13
N THR A 171 17.86 -9.72 1.07
CA THR A 171 17.99 -8.71 0.01
C THR A 171 16.76 -8.76 -0.89
N VAL A 172 16.00 -7.66 -0.92
CA VAL A 172 14.94 -7.47 -1.92
C VAL A 172 15.63 -7.18 -3.25
N GLY A 173 15.61 -8.16 -4.15
CA GLY A 173 16.19 -8.00 -5.48
C GLY A 173 15.14 -7.46 -6.46
N TYR A 174 15.13 -6.15 -6.71
CA TYR A 174 14.33 -5.54 -7.78
C TYR A 174 15.02 -5.75 -9.15
N ARG A 175 15.02 -6.98 -9.65
CA ARG A 175 15.48 -7.29 -11.01
C ARG A 175 14.29 -7.44 -11.95
N ARG A 176 14.36 -6.81 -13.14
CA ARG A 176 13.35 -6.98 -14.19
C ARG A 176 13.25 -8.45 -14.63
N GLY A 177 12.02 -8.89 -14.93
CA GLY A 177 11.76 -10.25 -15.43
C GLY A 177 11.77 -11.34 -14.35
N THR A 178 11.77 -10.98 -13.07
CA THR A 178 11.68 -11.96 -11.97
C THR A 178 10.28 -12.60 -11.90
N PRO A 179 10.14 -13.82 -11.36
CA PRO A 179 8.82 -14.42 -11.14
C PRO A 179 7.90 -13.55 -10.28
N GLY A 180 8.47 -12.79 -9.32
CA GLY A 180 7.71 -11.88 -8.47
C GLY A 180 7.19 -10.65 -9.20
N GLU A 181 8.02 -10.03 -10.03
CA GLU A 181 7.60 -8.92 -10.88
C GLU A 181 6.45 -9.35 -11.80
N ARG A 182 6.60 -10.47 -12.52
CA ARG A 182 5.51 -11.03 -13.34
C ARG A 182 4.25 -11.36 -12.54
N HIS A 183 4.40 -11.71 -11.26
CA HIS A 183 3.24 -11.93 -10.40
C HIS A 183 2.56 -10.62 -10.01
N ALA A 184 3.33 -9.61 -9.59
CA ALA A 184 2.80 -8.27 -9.31
C ALA A 184 2.11 -7.66 -10.55
N GLU A 185 2.67 -7.83 -11.74
CA GLU A 185 2.02 -7.42 -13.00
C GLU A 185 0.66 -8.10 -13.20
N ARG A 186 0.56 -9.42 -12.97
CA ARG A 186 -0.74 -10.12 -13.02
C ARG A 186 -1.73 -9.60 -11.97
N GLN A 187 -1.24 -9.16 -10.80
CA GLN A 187 -2.08 -8.53 -9.79
C GLN A 187 -2.58 -7.16 -10.24
N VAL A 188 -1.76 -6.36 -10.95
CA VAL A 188 -2.21 -5.11 -11.60
C VAL A 188 -3.33 -5.38 -12.61
N ASP A 189 -3.15 -6.35 -13.50
CA ASP A 189 -4.19 -6.72 -14.47
C ASP A 189 -5.49 -7.20 -13.80
N HIS A 190 -5.35 -7.95 -12.71
CA HIS A 190 -6.50 -8.37 -11.91
C HIS A 190 -7.22 -7.19 -11.29
N LEU A 191 -6.47 -6.24 -10.67
CA LEU A 191 -7.03 -5.01 -10.12
C LEU A 191 -7.79 -4.22 -11.18
N ARG A 192 -7.18 -3.94 -12.32
CA ARG A 192 -7.83 -3.21 -13.42
C ARG A 192 -9.19 -3.81 -13.78
N ARG A 193 -9.27 -5.14 -13.92
CA ARG A 193 -10.55 -5.82 -14.22
C ARG A 193 -11.54 -5.73 -13.08
N ARG A 194 -11.10 -5.90 -11.82
CA ARG A 194 -11.98 -5.91 -10.65
C ARG A 194 -12.51 -4.53 -10.27
N LEU A 195 -11.74 -3.49 -10.60
CA LEU A 195 -12.09 -2.09 -10.33
C LEU A 195 -12.95 -1.48 -11.44
N ALA A 196 -13.15 -2.15 -12.57
CA ALA A 196 -13.90 -1.62 -13.72
C ALA A 196 -15.37 -1.26 -13.38
N GLY A 197 -15.97 -1.94 -12.40
CA GLY A 197 -17.35 -1.66 -11.96
C GLY A 197 -17.48 -0.63 -10.84
N LEU A 198 -16.37 -0.03 -10.36
CA LEU A 198 -16.43 1.03 -9.34
C LEU A 198 -16.66 2.41 -9.99
N PRO A 199 -17.25 3.37 -9.24
CA PRO A 199 -17.44 4.74 -9.72
C PRO A 199 -16.12 5.41 -10.17
N ARG A 200 -16.25 6.29 -11.19
CA ARG A 200 -15.17 7.17 -11.64
C ARG A 200 -15.52 8.61 -11.26
N PRO A 201 -14.49 9.47 -11.07
CA PRO A 201 -13.05 9.21 -11.20
C PRO A 201 -12.49 8.29 -10.11
N LEU A 202 -11.33 7.63 -10.41
CA LEU A 202 -10.69 6.69 -9.51
C LEU A 202 -9.18 6.98 -9.42
N VAL A 203 -8.65 6.90 -8.20
CA VAL A 203 -7.22 6.90 -7.92
C VAL A 203 -6.82 5.54 -7.34
N LEU A 204 -5.84 4.88 -7.95
CA LEU A 204 -5.21 3.68 -7.41
C LEU A 204 -3.82 4.05 -6.89
N LEU A 205 -3.58 3.80 -5.60
CA LEU A 205 -2.33 4.13 -4.94
C LEU A 205 -1.80 2.95 -4.10
N GLY A 206 -0.51 2.95 -3.82
CA GLY A 206 0.11 1.95 -2.96
C GLY A 206 1.55 1.63 -3.32
N ASP A 207 2.10 0.65 -2.59
CA ASP A 207 3.35 -0.02 -2.92
C ASP A 207 3.08 -1.14 -3.93
N PHE A 208 3.48 -0.91 -5.17
CA PHE A 208 3.27 -1.89 -6.25
C PHE A 208 4.42 -2.89 -6.37
N ASN A 209 5.56 -2.62 -5.72
CA ASN A 209 6.78 -3.40 -5.92
C ASN A 209 7.17 -3.56 -7.41
N LEU A 210 6.66 -2.68 -8.26
CA LEU A 210 6.93 -2.55 -9.70
C LEU A 210 7.55 -1.20 -9.97
N ARG A 211 8.54 -1.15 -10.85
CA ARG A 211 9.33 0.07 -11.09
C ARG A 211 8.78 0.94 -12.20
N GLY A 212 8.90 2.25 -12.02
CA GLY A 212 8.71 3.26 -13.06
C GLY A 212 7.35 3.15 -13.74
N SER A 213 7.32 3.13 -15.08
CA SER A 213 6.06 3.17 -15.84
C SER A 213 5.25 1.87 -15.85
N VAL A 214 5.80 0.74 -15.37
CA VAL A 214 5.16 -0.59 -15.51
C VAL A 214 3.69 -0.61 -15.06
N PRO A 215 3.31 -0.07 -13.87
CA PRO A 215 1.90 -0.06 -13.47
C PRO A 215 1.01 0.78 -14.37
N ALA A 216 1.49 1.93 -14.84
CA ALA A 216 0.77 2.82 -15.75
C ALA A 216 0.59 2.16 -17.12
N ASP A 217 1.64 1.56 -17.69
CA ASP A 217 1.60 0.85 -18.97
C ASP A 217 0.60 -0.31 -18.96
N ARG A 218 0.52 -1.04 -17.85
CA ARG A 218 -0.41 -2.17 -17.72
C ARG A 218 -1.86 -1.77 -17.49
N THR A 219 -2.09 -0.67 -16.80
CA THR A 219 -3.45 -0.18 -16.56
C THR A 219 -3.97 0.68 -17.70
N GLY A 220 -3.11 1.40 -18.40
CA GLY A 220 -3.45 2.50 -19.29
C GLY A 220 -3.86 3.75 -18.51
N TRP A 221 -3.61 3.81 -17.21
CA TRP A 221 -3.97 4.92 -16.33
C TRP A 221 -2.84 5.92 -16.18
N ARG A 222 -3.20 7.19 -16.00
CA ARG A 222 -2.22 8.27 -15.92
C ARG A 222 -1.48 8.26 -14.58
N PRO A 223 -0.13 8.22 -14.55
CA PRO A 223 0.62 8.45 -13.32
C PRO A 223 0.47 9.92 -12.89
N LEU A 224 0.25 10.13 -11.58
CA LEU A 224 0.10 11.47 -10.98
C LEU A 224 1.39 11.93 -10.28
N ALA A 225 2.35 11.03 -10.08
CA ALA A 225 3.67 11.31 -9.54
C ALA A 225 4.67 10.27 -10.08
N THR A 226 5.94 10.65 -10.18
CA THR A 226 7.02 9.81 -10.74
C THR A 226 8.30 9.82 -9.90
N ASP A 227 8.24 10.34 -8.68
CA ASP A 227 9.40 10.43 -7.79
C ASP A 227 9.82 9.05 -7.28
N ASP A 228 11.12 8.86 -7.11
CA ASP A 228 11.68 7.69 -6.44
C ASP A 228 11.35 7.69 -4.94
N THR A 229 10.84 6.57 -4.43
CA THR A 229 10.39 6.42 -3.04
C THR A 229 11.24 5.46 -2.22
N PHE A 230 12.01 4.60 -2.87
CA PHE A 230 12.77 3.54 -2.20
C PHE A 230 14.24 3.45 -2.70
N PRO A 231 15.19 3.14 -1.82
CA PRO A 231 15.09 3.18 -0.36
C PRO A 231 15.03 4.62 0.18
N ARG A 232 14.43 4.83 1.35
CA ARG A 232 14.18 6.16 1.92
C ARG A 232 15.38 7.11 1.94
N HIS A 233 16.55 6.61 2.40
CA HIS A 233 17.77 7.43 2.60
C HIS A 233 18.47 7.82 1.30
N ASP A 234 18.31 7.03 0.23
CA ASP A 234 18.94 7.25 -1.08
C ASP A 234 18.01 6.69 -2.17
N PRO A 235 16.92 7.40 -2.51
CA PRO A 235 15.90 6.89 -3.42
C PRO A 235 16.48 6.64 -4.80
N ARG A 236 16.19 5.45 -5.33
CA ARG A 236 16.67 4.98 -6.65
C ARG A 236 15.57 4.29 -7.44
N PHE A 237 14.43 4.06 -6.81
CA PHE A 237 13.34 3.32 -7.40
C PHE A 237 12.00 3.94 -7.03
N GLN A 238 11.21 4.27 -8.04
CA GLN A 238 9.80 4.48 -7.87
C GLN A 238 9.12 3.11 -7.81
N ILE A 239 8.63 2.70 -6.65
CA ILE A 239 7.84 1.47 -6.45
C ILE A 239 6.49 1.75 -5.79
N ASP A 240 6.33 2.94 -5.22
CA ASP A 240 5.06 3.47 -4.78
C ASP A 240 4.46 4.32 -5.90
N HIS A 241 3.17 4.14 -6.18
CA HIS A 241 2.52 4.76 -7.32
C HIS A 241 1.18 5.38 -6.93
N VAL A 242 0.81 6.42 -7.68
CA VAL A 242 -0.51 7.04 -7.66
C VAL A 242 -0.98 7.17 -9.10
N LEU A 243 -2.02 6.43 -9.48
CA LEU A 243 -2.53 6.33 -10.83
C LEU A 243 -3.98 6.83 -10.90
N TRP A 244 -4.29 7.59 -11.96
CA TRP A 244 -5.61 8.18 -12.21
C TRP A 244 -6.33 7.48 -13.35
N ASP A 245 -7.61 7.16 -13.10
CA ASP A 245 -8.58 6.72 -14.10
C ASP A 245 -9.83 7.63 -14.05
N GLY A 246 -9.93 8.58 -14.97
CA GLY A 246 -11.05 9.51 -15.06
C GLY A 246 -12.34 8.91 -15.59
N GLY A 247 -12.28 7.70 -16.17
CA GLY A 247 -13.38 7.16 -16.96
C GLY A 247 -13.51 7.91 -18.29
N ALA A 248 -14.73 7.92 -18.86
CA ALA A 248 -15.01 8.58 -20.14
C ALA A 248 -15.14 10.10 -20.02
N ASP A 249 -15.60 10.60 -18.86
CA ASP A 249 -16.10 11.96 -18.73
C ASP A 249 -15.19 12.91 -17.95
N ALA A 250 -14.28 12.38 -17.12
CA ALA A 250 -13.39 13.21 -16.30
C ALA A 250 -11.97 13.24 -16.86
N GLY A 251 -11.56 14.40 -17.35
CA GLY A 251 -10.15 14.66 -17.65
C GLY A 251 -9.27 14.49 -16.40
N PRO A 252 -7.97 14.28 -16.59
CA PRO A 252 -7.05 14.19 -15.45
C PRO A 252 -6.95 15.55 -14.75
N PRO A 253 -6.89 15.57 -13.40
CA PRO A 253 -6.62 16.78 -12.66
C PRO A 253 -5.20 17.30 -12.96
N GLU A 254 -4.96 18.57 -12.69
CA GLU A 254 -3.59 19.02 -12.48
C GLU A 254 -3.06 18.35 -11.23
N ALA A 255 -1.86 17.80 -11.29
CA ALA A 255 -1.27 17.05 -10.20
C ALA A 255 0.18 17.49 -9.98
N VAL A 256 0.51 17.76 -8.71
CA VAL A 256 1.89 18.00 -8.26
C VAL A 256 2.23 16.92 -7.25
N GLY A 257 3.10 15.99 -7.66
CA GLY A 257 3.57 14.89 -6.82
C GLY A 257 4.94 15.17 -6.24
N ARG A 258 5.20 14.60 -5.05
CA ARG A 258 6.54 14.61 -4.43
C ARG A 258 6.72 13.44 -3.47
N ALA A 259 7.93 12.91 -3.40
CA ALA A 259 8.34 11.96 -2.37
C ALA A 259 8.81 12.70 -1.11
N VAL A 260 8.23 12.34 0.04
CA VAL A 260 8.49 12.98 1.34
C VAL A 260 9.21 12.01 2.27
N ASP A 261 10.37 12.40 2.79
CA ASP A 261 11.05 11.66 3.85
C ASP A 261 10.38 11.96 5.19
N THR A 262 9.71 10.97 5.75
CA THR A 262 8.98 11.09 7.02
C THR A 262 9.82 10.76 8.25
N GLY A 263 11.06 10.25 8.08
CA GLY A 263 11.88 9.72 9.17
C GLY A 263 11.40 8.38 9.72
N VAL A 264 10.37 7.78 9.13
CA VAL A 264 9.82 6.46 9.47
C VAL A 264 9.86 5.56 8.23
N SER A 265 9.94 4.23 8.42
CA SER A 265 9.98 3.27 7.31
C SER A 265 11.30 3.28 6.50
N ASP A 266 11.44 2.35 5.60
CA ASP A 266 12.45 2.30 4.54
C ASP A 266 11.96 2.88 3.20
N HIS A 267 10.69 3.33 3.15
CA HIS A 267 10.10 4.07 2.03
C HIS A 267 9.96 5.56 2.36
N ARG A 268 9.91 6.40 1.32
CA ARG A 268 9.34 7.74 1.39
C ARG A 268 7.85 7.68 1.14
N ALA A 269 7.08 8.57 1.76
CA ALA A 269 5.68 8.75 1.40
C ALA A 269 5.58 9.45 0.02
N LEU A 270 4.68 9.01 -0.86
CA LEU A 270 4.39 9.71 -2.10
C LEU A 270 3.12 10.53 -1.94
N VAL A 271 3.26 11.86 -1.98
CA VAL A 271 2.17 12.83 -1.78
C VAL A 271 1.83 13.48 -3.12
N VAL A 272 0.55 13.65 -3.40
CA VAL A 272 0.05 14.29 -4.62
C VAL A 272 -1.02 15.33 -4.27
N ASP A 273 -0.78 16.55 -4.68
CA ASP A 273 -1.76 17.65 -4.66
C ASP A 273 -2.55 17.64 -5.96
N LEU A 274 -3.88 17.53 -5.86
CA LEU A 274 -4.81 17.47 -7.00
C LEU A 274 -5.62 18.76 -7.09
N SER A 275 -5.63 19.38 -8.27
CA SER A 275 -6.49 20.50 -8.62
C SER A 275 -7.44 20.09 -9.72
N PHE A 276 -8.75 20.15 -9.43
CA PHE A 276 -9.80 19.84 -10.40
C PHE A 276 -10.27 21.14 -11.02
N THR A 277 -10.11 21.30 -12.34
CA THR A 277 -10.74 22.39 -13.08
C THR A 277 -12.24 22.21 -13.02
N GLN A 278 -12.96 23.18 -12.44
CA GLN A 278 -14.42 23.18 -12.56
C GLN A 278 -14.76 23.34 -14.05
N PRO A 279 -15.73 22.57 -14.59
CA PRO A 279 -16.25 22.88 -15.91
C PRO A 279 -16.77 24.33 -15.87
N ALA A 280 -16.38 25.12 -16.87
CA ALA A 280 -16.95 26.46 -17.06
C ALA A 280 -18.46 26.29 -17.14
N GLY A 281 -19.19 26.87 -16.16
CA GLY A 281 -20.64 26.84 -16.07
C GLY A 281 -21.32 27.55 -17.24
#